data_083e472eabd94f196ea0c9d77b07f833
#
_entry.id   083e472eabd94f196ea0c9d77b07f833
#
_cell.length_a   1.000
_cell.length_b   1.000
_cell.length_c   1.000
_cell.angle_alpha   90.00
_cell.angle_beta   90.00
_cell.angle_gamma   90.00
#
_symmetry.space_group_name_H-M   'P 1'
#
loop_
_entity.id
_entity.type
_entity.pdbx_description
1 polymer ?
#
loop_
_entity_poly.entity_id
_entity_poly.type
_entity_poly.pdbx_seq_one_letter_code
_entity_poly.pdbx_strand_id
1 'polypeptide(L)'
;MQLDAGKSVLEIGVGTGRLAVRVAPLCKIFCGVDVSPKTIERARENLAGIKQVALICGDFLTYEFTQHFDVIYSSLTFMHIAEKQKAVSKAAGLLTPGGRFILSIDKNKSDYLDMGTRQVKLYPDTADATKTYIQAAGLTVLKQFKTEFATIFVAQKK
;
A
#
# COMPACT_ATOMS: atom_id res chain seq x y z
N MET A 1 0.81 -10.91 6.84
CA MET A 1 -0.26 -9.92 7.16
C MET A 1 -1.10 -10.33 8.37
N GLN A 2 -1.23 -11.59 8.69
CA GLN A 2 -2.16 -12.13 9.72
C GLN A 2 -3.60 -11.67 9.45
N LEU A 3 -4.12 -12.03 8.31
CA LEU A 3 -5.49 -11.75 7.90
C LEU A 3 -6.45 -12.78 8.49
N ASP A 4 -7.64 -12.34 8.84
CA ASP A 4 -8.78 -13.15 9.18
C ASP A 4 -10.08 -12.40 8.88
N ALA A 5 -11.21 -13.09 8.94
CA ALA A 5 -12.53 -12.56 8.60
C ALA A 5 -13.02 -11.39 9.51
N GLY A 6 -12.28 -11.04 10.55
CA GLY A 6 -12.57 -9.90 11.43
C GLY A 6 -11.82 -8.62 11.06
N LYS A 7 -10.81 -8.70 10.16
CA LYS A 7 -9.89 -7.60 9.86
C LYS A 7 -10.37 -6.67 8.77
N SER A 8 -10.17 -5.37 8.98
CA SER A 8 -10.29 -4.34 7.94
C SER A 8 -8.93 -4.08 7.29
N VAL A 9 -8.90 -4.01 5.96
CA VAL A 9 -7.67 -3.94 5.16
C VAL A 9 -7.71 -2.77 4.19
N LEU A 10 -6.61 -2.03 4.08
CA LEU A 10 -6.39 -1.00 3.06
C LEU A 10 -5.18 -1.38 2.19
N GLU A 11 -5.35 -1.37 0.87
CA GLU A 11 -4.25 -1.42 -0.10
C GLU A 11 -4.00 -0.03 -0.68
N ILE A 12 -2.77 0.47 -0.51
CA ILE A 12 -2.30 1.72 -1.13
C ILE A 12 -1.67 1.37 -2.48
N GLY A 13 -2.25 1.90 -3.56
CA GLY A 13 -1.87 1.54 -4.92
C GLY A 13 -2.41 0.18 -5.32
N VAL A 14 -3.73 0.01 -5.24
CA VAL A 14 -4.39 -1.28 -5.52
C VAL A 14 -4.20 -1.74 -6.97
N GLY A 15 -3.85 -0.83 -7.87
CA GLY A 15 -3.66 -1.14 -9.27
C GLY A 15 -4.92 -1.77 -9.86
N THR A 16 -4.73 -2.80 -10.69
CA THR A 16 -5.84 -3.57 -11.27
C THR A 16 -6.42 -4.63 -10.33
N GLY A 17 -6.03 -4.64 -9.04
CA GLY A 17 -6.54 -5.58 -8.06
C GLY A 17 -5.81 -6.93 -8.01
N ARG A 18 -4.60 -7.03 -8.56
CA ARG A 18 -3.84 -8.29 -8.65
C ARG A 18 -3.62 -8.98 -7.30
N LEU A 19 -3.34 -8.23 -6.25
CA LEU A 19 -3.23 -8.77 -4.88
C LEU A 19 -4.60 -8.78 -4.19
N ALA A 20 -5.43 -7.77 -4.44
CA ALA A 20 -6.75 -7.62 -3.85
C ALA A 20 -7.64 -8.86 -4.06
N VAL A 21 -7.61 -9.49 -5.24
CA VAL A 21 -8.38 -10.74 -5.51
C VAL A 21 -8.07 -11.88 -4.55
N ARG A 22 -6.87 -11.88 -3.97
CA ARG A 22 -6.42 -12.90 -3.00
C ARG A 22 -6.59 -12.46 -1.55
N VAL A 23 -6.53 -11.16 -1.29
CA VAL A 23 -6.58 -10.59 0.07
C VAL A 23 -8.01 -10.31 0.50
N ALA A 24 -8.82 -9.71 -0.37
CA ALA A 24 -10.19 -9.29 -0.04
C ALA A 24 -11.08 -10.44 0.48
N PRO A 25 -11.04 -11.67 -0.08
CA PRO A 25 -11.85 -12.78 0.45
C PRO A 25 -11.50 -13.21 1.88
N LEU A 26 -10.31 -12.82 2.38
CA LEU A 26 -9.77 -13.23 3.67
C LEU A 26 -10.02 -12.22 4.80
N CYS A 27 -10.69 -11.10 4.51
CA CYS A 27 -10.90 -10.04 5.48
C CYS A 27 -12.37 -9.60 5.55
N LYS A 28 -12.73 -8.87 6.60
CA LYS A 28 -14.08 -8.34 6.81
C LYS A 28 -14.46 -7.26 5.81
N ILE A 29 -13.54 -6.31 5.60
CA ILE A 29 -13.68 -5.20 4.67
C ILE A 29 -12.35 -4.98 3.98
N PHE A 30 -12.37 -4.82 2.68
CA PHE A 30 -11.23 -4.45 1.86
C PHE A 30 -11.46 -3.08 1.22
N CYS A 31 -10.49 -2.20 1.37
CA CYS A 31 -10.46 -0.91 0.70
C CYS A 31 -9.20 -0.83 -0.17
N GLY A 32 -9.33 -0.43 -1.43
CA GLY A 32 -8.21 -0.19 -2.32
C GLY A 32 -8.26 1.24 -2.86
N VAL A 33 -7.12 1.95 -2.85
CA VAL A 33 -6.99 3.30 -3.40
C VAL A 33 -5.94 3.34 -4.51
N ASP A 34 -6.24 4.01 -5.61
CA ASP A 34 -5.32 4.25 -6.73
C ASP A 34 -5.68 5.56 -7.43
N VAL A 35 -4.69 6.28 -7.94
CA VAL A 35 -4.89 7.57 -8.63
C VAL A 35 -5.43 7.42 -10.04
N SER A 36 -5.28 6.26 -10.66
CA SER A 36 -5.63 6.03 -12.07
C SER A 36 -7.08 5.57 -12.24
N PRO A 37 -7.97 6.40 -12.84
CA PRO A 37 -9.35 5.99 -13.10
C PRO A 37 -9.47 4.71 -13.92
N LYS A 38 -8.65 4.60 -14.96
CA LYS A 38 -8.61 3.42 -15.85
C LYS A 38 -8.18 2.16 -15.12
N THR A 39 -7.23 2.28 -14.19
CA THR A 39 -6.73 1.17 -13.39
C THR A 39 -7.81 0.73 -12.38
N ILE A 40 -8.48 1.67 -11.74
CA ILE A 40 -9.61 1.40 -10.81
C ILE A 40 -10.79 0.74 -11.53
N GLU A 41 -11.11 1.18 -12.75
CA GLU A 41 -12.16 0.52 -13.55
C GLU A 41 -11.82 -0.96 -13.77
N ARG A 42 -10.58 -1.26 -14.15
CA ARG A 42 -10.13 -2.64 -14.31
C ARG A 42 -10.15 -3.43 -13.00
N ALA A 43 -9.80 -2.78 -11.88
CA ALA A 43 -9.90 -3.41 -10.56
C ALA A 43 -11.36 -3.76 -10.20
N ARG A 44 -12.32 -2.90 -10.53
CA ARG A 44 -13.76 -3.19 -10.33
C ARG A 44 -14.20 -4.43 -11.09
N GLU A 45 -13.78 -4.57 -12.34
CA GLU A 45 -14.06 -5.77 -13.13
C GLU A 45 -13.47 -7.03 -12.48
N ASN A 46 -12.20 -6.97 -12.10
CA ASN A 46 -11.48 -8.11 -11.52
C ASN A 46 -12.00 -8.52 -10.14
N LEU A 47 -12.61 -7.61 -9.41
CA LEU A 47 -13.11 -7.81 -8.04
C LEU A 47 -14.64 -7.90 -7.95
N ALA A 48 -15.36 -7.89 -9.09
CA ALA A 48 -16.82 -7.81 -9.15
C ALA A 48 -17.55 -8.91 -8.35
N GLY A 49 -16.94 -10.09 -8.19
CA GLY A 49 -17.51 -11.19 -7.42
C GLY A 49 -17.29 -11.12 -5.90
N ILE A 50 -16.59 -10.10 -5.40
CA ILE A 50 -16.21 -9.99 -3.97
C ILE A 50 -16.99 -8.81 -3.36
N LYS A 51 -17.96 -9.11 -2.48
CA LYS A 51 -18.93 -8.12 -1.97
C LYS A 51 -18.33 -7.07 -1.01
N GLN A 52 -17.29 -7.44 -0.24
CA GLN A 52 -16.72 -6.59 0.83
C GLN A 52 -15.61 -5.65 0.33
N VAL A 53 -15.63 -5.27 -0.95
CA VAL A 53 -14.59 -4.44 -1.57
C VAL A 53 -15.11 -3.03 -1.82
N ALA A 54 -14.37 -2.03 -1.36
CA ALA A 54 -14.51 -0.62 -1.72
C ALA A 54 -13.28 -0.17 -2.51
N LEU A 55 -13.48 0.44 -3.68
CA LEU A 55 -12.41 0.97 -4.52
C LEU A 55 -12.54 2.48 -4.65
N ILE A 56 -11.46 3.19 -4.36
CA ILE A 56 -11.34 4.64 -4.35
C ILE A 56 -10.41 5.06 -5.48
N CYS A 57 -10.91 5.90 -6.37
CA CYS A 57 -10.07 6.61 -7.34
C CYS A 57 -9.64 7.93 -6.72
N GLY A 58 -8.38 8.04 -6.32
CA GLY A 58 -7.86 9.24 -5.68
C GLY A 58 -6.42 9.09 -5.22
N ASP A 59 -5.83 10.22 -4.84
CA ASP A 59 -4.49 10.25 -4.25
C ASP A 59 -4.56 9.88 -2.77
N PHE A 60 -3.82 8.86 -2.38
CA PHE A 60 -3.73 8.43 -0.97
C PHE A 60 -3.36 9.56 -0.02
N LEU A 61 -2.49 10.48 -0.45
CA LEU A 61 -2.02 11.58 0.42
C LEU A 61 -3.11 12.60 0.74
N THR A 62 -4.04 12.83 -0.19
CA THR A 62 -5.08 13.86 -0.05
C THR A 62 -6.46 13.30 0.26
N TYR A 63 -6.72 12.03 -0.06
CA TYR A 63 -8.02 11.41 0.22
C TYR A 63 -8.26 11.27 1.72
N GLU A 64 -9.45 11.67 2.20
CA GLU A 64 -9.82 11.57 3.61
C GLU A 64 -10.58 10.27 3.90
N PHE A 65 -9.91 9.36 4.58
CA PHE A 65 -10.51 8.11 5.04
C PHE A 65 -11.30 8.36 6.33
N THR A 66 -12.52 7.84 6.39
CA THR A 66 -13.41 7.97 7.55
C THR A 66 -13.28 6.81 8.54
N GLN A 67 -12.46 5.81 8.24
CA GLN A 67 -12.27 4.62 9.06
C GLN A 67 -10.79 4.30 9.27
N HIS A 68 -10.52 3.51 10.32
CA HIS A 68 -9.20 2.93 10.58
C HIS A 68 -9.15 1.48 10.08
N PHE A 69 -7.93 0.98 9.92
CA PHE A 69 -7.67 -0.34 9.36
C PHE A 69 -6.78 -1.17 10.29
N ASP A 70 -7.05 -2.48 10.36
CA ASP A 70 -6.21 -3.41 11.10
C ASP A 70 -4.94 -3.76 10.34
N VAL A 71 -5.02 -3.73 9.01
CA VAL A 71 -3.89 -3.98 8.11
C VAL A 71 -3.89 -2.94 7.00
N ILE A 72 -2.76 -2.30 6.81
CA ILE A 72 -2.50 -1.45 5.64
C ILE A 72 -1.29 -2.01 4.91
N TYR A 73 -1.40 -2.18 3.60
CA TYR A 73 -0.26 -2.60 2.81
C TYR A 73 -0.12 -1.83 1.50
N SER A 74 1.10 -1.80 0.99
CA SER A 74 1.43 -1.26 -0.32
C SER A 74 2.48 -2.12 -0.98
N SER A 75 2.24 -2.49 -2.22
CA SER A 75 3.16 -3.34 -2.98
C SER A 75 3.66 -2.62 -4.23
N LEU A 76 4.95 -2.31 -4.26
CA LEU A 76 5.65 -1.71 -5.40
C LEU A 76 4.98 -0.43 -5.93
N THR A 77 4.44 0.39 -5.04
CA THR A 77 3.73 1.65 -5.36
C THR A 77 4.49 2.87 -4.86
N PHE A 78 5.23 2.73 -3.77
CA PHE A 78 5.88 3.87 -3.11
C PHE A 78 6.89 4.60 -3.99
N MET A 79 7.47 3.94 -5.00
CA MET A 79 8.31 4.60 -5.99
C MET A 79 7.62 5.74 -6.74
N HIS A 80 6.29 5.77 -6.77
CA HIS A 80 5.49 6.84 -7.39
C HIS A 80 5.18 8.00 -6.42
N ILE A 81 5.49 7.87 -5.14
CA ILE A 81 5.19 8.85 -4.10
C ILE A 81 6.45 9.65 -3.77
N ALA A 82 6.42 10.97 -3.96
CA ALA A 82 7.53 11.85 -3.60
C ALA A 82 7.63 12.06 -2.08
N GLU A 83 6.50 12.31 -1.42
CA GLU A 83 6.40 12.63 0.02
C GLU A 83 6.29 11.35 0.88
N LYS A 84 7.33 10.53 0.87
CA LYS A 84 7.32 9.20 1.50
C LYS A 84 7.06 9.22 3.00
N GLN A 85 7.70 10.13 3.73
CA GLN A 85 7.47 10.29 5.18
C GLN A 85 6.00 10.61 5.47
N LYS A 86 5.39 11.50 4.68
CA LYS A 86 3.98 11.87 4.81
C LYS A 86 3.06 10.68 4.54
N ALA A 87 3.37 9.88 3.52
CA ALA A 87 2.60 8.68 3.20
C ALA A 87 2.67 7.63 4.32
N VAL A 88 3.86 7.37 4.86
CA VAL A 88 4.04 6.43 5.97
C VAL A 88 3.37 6.94 7.24
N SER A 89 3.48 8.25 7.55
CA SER A 89 2.83 8.86 8.71
C SER A 89 1.30 8.80 8.60
N LYS A 90 0.75 9.02 7.40
CA LYS A 90 -0.69 8.88 7.15
C LYS A 90 -1.14 7.43 7.33
N ALA A 91 -0.41 6.46 6.79
CA ALA A 91 -0.71 5.04 6.99
C ALA A 91 -0.70 4.68 8.49
N ALA A 92 0.31 5.14 9.25
CA ALA A 92 0.38 4.93 10.69
C ALA A 92 -0.81 5.55 11.44
N GLY A 93 -1.25 6.75 11.02
CA GLY A 93 -2.44 7.42 11.57
C GLY A 93 -3.71 6.62 11.36
N LEU A 94 -3.85 5.99 10.20
CA LEU A 94 -5.02 5.19 9.82
C LEU A 94 -5.04 3.77 10.40
N LEU A 95 -3.95 3.29 11.01
CA LEU A 95 -3.94 1.98 11.67
C LEU A 95 -4.66 2.02 13.01
N THR A 96 -5.38 0.95 13.31
CA THR A 96 -5.85 0.65 14.67
C THR A 96 -4.67 0.35 15.61
N PRO A 97 -4.79 0.50 16.95
CA PRO A 97 -3.78 0.01 17.88
C PRO A 97 -3.50 -1.49 17.64
N GLY A 98 -2.23 -1.88 17.62
CA GLY A 98 -1.81 -3.23 17.25
C GLY A 98 -1.89 -3.56 15.74
N GLY A 99 -2.40 -2.64 14.93
CA GLY A 99 -2.52 -2.80 13.48
C GLY A 99 -1.16 -2.90 12.78
N ARG A 100 -1.14 -3.47 11.58
CA ARG A 100 0.08 -3.77 10.84
C ARG A 100 0.19 -3.00 9.55
N PHE A 101 1.39 -2.48 9.30
CA PHE A 101 1.78 -1.87 8.03
C PHE A 101 2.76 -2.78 7.30
N ILE A 102 2.44 -3.16 6.08
CA ILE A 102 3.30 -3.98 5.22
C ILE A 102 3.66 -3.15 3.99
N LEU A 103 4.95 -2.87 3.82
CA LEU A 103 5.45 -2.08 2.70
C LEU A 103 6.46 -2.87 1.90
N SER A 104 6.17 -3.07 0.62
CA SER A 104 7.09 -3.64 -0.37
C SER A 104 7.64 -2.52 -1.24
N ILE A 105 8.94 -2.30 -1.19
CA ILE A 105 9.67 -1.34 -2.02
C ILE A 105 10.46 -2.05 -3.11
N ASP A 106 10.51 -1.43 -4.28
CA ASP A 106 11.30 -1.91 -5.42
C ASP A 106 12.81 -1.76 -5.15
N LYS A 107 13.60 -2.66 -5.66
CA LYS A 107 15.07 -2.57 -5.68
C LYS A 107 15.60 -1.73 -6.84
N ASN A 108 14.76 -1.38 -7.79
CA ASN A 108 15.12 -0.51 -8.90
C ASN A 108 15.54 0.88 -8.39
N LYS A 109 16.66 1.38 -8.91
CA LYS A 109 17.22 2.68 -8.57
C LYS A 109 16.96 3.75 -9.61
N SER A 110 16.26 3.42 -10.69
CA SER A 110 15.91 4.39 -11.74
C SER A 110 14.98 5.46 -11.19
N ASP A 111 15.19 6.70 -11.58
CA ASP A 111 14.35 7.86 -11.28
C ASP A 111 13.26 8.11 -12.33
N TYR A 112 13.15 7.24 -13.32
CA TYR A 112 12.07 7.24 -14.29
C TYR A 112 11.76 5.83 -14.80
N LEU A 113 10.52 5.67 -15.25
CA LEU A 113 10.03 4.49 -15.96
C LEU A 113 9.67 4.89 -17.39
N ASP A 114 10.28 4.26 -18.36
CA ASP A 114 9.96 4.44 -19.78
C ASP A 114 8.75 3.55 -20.15
N MET A 115 7.67 4.18 -20.56
CA MET A 115 6.43 3.51 -20.99
C MET A 115 6.32 3.47 -22.53
N GLY A 116 7.40 3.78 -23.27
CA GLY A 116 7.44 3.86 -24.73
C GLY A 116 6.81 5.14 -25.30
N THR A 117 5.64 5.53 -24.82
CA THR A 117 4.93 6.75 -25.22
C THR A 117 5.16 7.94 -24.28
N ARG A 118 5.59 7.69 -23.06
CA ARG A 118 5.89 8.69 -22.03
C ARG A 118 6.86 8.15 -21.01
N GLN A 119 7.60 9.06 -20.36
CA GLN A 119 8.40 8.77 -19.17
C GLN A 119 7.59 9.13 -17.91
N VAL A 120 7.61 8.24 -16.93
CA VAL A 120 7.00 8.46 -15.61
C VAL A 120 8.12 8.64 -14.60
N LYS A 121 8.11 9.77 -13.89
CA LYS A 121 9.08 10.05 -12.83
C LYS A 121 8.89 9.08 -11.68
N LEU A 122 10.00 8.54 -11.20
CA LEU A 122 10.06 7.70 -10.01
C LEU A 122 10.87 8.39 -8.91
N TYR A 123 10.59 7.97 -7.70
CA TYR A 123 11.30 8.38 -6.47
C TYR A 123 11.82 7.11 -5.80
N PRO A 124 13.04 6.66 -6.16
CA PRO A 124 13.58 5.38 -5.68
C PRO A 124 13.61 5.30 -4.16
N ASP A 125 13.31 4.12 -3.64
CA ASP A 125 13.37 3.81 -2.22
C ASP A 125 14.71 3.17 -1.86
N THR A 126 15.16 3.39 -0.62
CA THR A 126 16.22 2.61 0.01
C THR A 126 15.69 1.94 1.27
N ALA A 127 16.26 0.79 1.61
CA ALA A 127 15.82 0.06 2.80
C ALA A 127 16.04 0.89 4.09
N ASP A 128 17.16 1.61 4.18
CA ASP A 128 17.50 2.40 5.37
C ASP A 128 16.58 3.62 5.51
N ALA A 129 16.35 4.37 4.43
CA ALA A 129 15.42 5.50 4.45
C ALA A 129 14.00 5.04 4.78
N THR A 130 13.53 3.94 4.18
CA THR A 130 12.21 3.36 4.44
C THR A 130 12.05 2.95 5.90
N LYS A 131 13.07 2.30 6.48
CA LYS A 131 13.07 1.96 7.90
C LYS A 131 12.98 3.21 8.78
N THR A 132 13.72 4.26 8.43
CA THR A 132 13.67 5.56 9.14
C THR A 132 12.27 6.17 9.07
N TYR A 133 11.61 6.18 7.91
CA TYR A 133 10.24 6.70 7.77
C TYR A 133 9.23 5.92 8.63
N ILE A 134 9.35 4.59 8.65
CA ILE A 134 8.48 3.72 9.45
C ILE A 134 8.63 4.03 10.95
N GLN A 135 9.88 4.13 11.43
CA GLN A 135 10.18 4.43 12.83
C GLN A 135 9.75 5.84 13.23
N ALA A 136 10.01 6.84 12.38
CA ALA A 136 9.60 8.22 12.61
C ALA A 136 8.06 8.39 12.63
N ALA A 137 7.31 7.49 11.98
CA ALA A 137 5.86 7.44 12.06
C ALA A 137 5.32 6.73 13.32
N GLY A 138 6.18 6.32 14.25
CA GLY A 138 5.81 5.65 15.50
C GLY A 138 5.51 4.15 15.35
N LEU A 139 5.88 3.55 14.22
CA LEU A 139 5.72 2.12 13.99
C LEU A 139 6.98 1.34 14.38
N THR A 140 6.80 0.14 14.91
CA THR A 140 7.90 -0.79 15.22
C THR A 140 8.08 -1.76 14.06
N VAL A 141 9.28 -1.79 13.47
CA VAL A 141 9.62 -2.79 12.44
C VAL A 141 9.78 -4.15 13.10
N LEU A 142 8.89 -5.08 12.77
CA LEU A 142 8.92 -6.45 13.30
C LEU A 142 9.80 -7.37 12.47
N LYS A 143 9.73 -7.24 11.14
CA LYS A 143 10.46 -8.09 10.19
C LYS A 143 10.81 -7.32 8.93
N GLN A 144 11.91 -7.72 8.31
CA GLN A 144 12.34 -7.25 7.00
C GLN A 144 12.76 -8.47 6.17
N PHE A 145 12.23 -8.55 4.96
CA PHE A 145 12.54 -9.62 4.01
C PHE A 145 13.13 -9.03 2.73
N LYS A 146 13.98 -9.79 2.07
CA LYS A 146 14.48 -9.47 0.73
C LYS A 146 14.04 -10.56 -0.22
N THR A 147 13.45 -10.16 -1.34
CA THR A 147 13.16 -11.02 -2.48
C THR A 147 14.09 -10.64 -3.63
N GLU A 148 13.96 -11.31 -4.77
CA GLU A 148 14.72 -10.94 -5.98
C GLU A 148 14.45 -9.47 -6.38
N PHE A 149 13.20 -9.03 -6.34
CA PHE A 149 12.76 -7.72 -6.88
C PHE A 149 12.47 -6.67 -5.81
N ALA A 150 12.28 -7.06 -4.56
CA ALA A 150 11.76 -6.16 -3.53
C ALA A 150 12.42 -6.34 -2.17
N THR A 151 12.34 -5.29 -1.34
CA THR A 151 12.50 -5.38 0.12
C THR A 151 11.14 -5.14 0.76
N ILE A 152 10.74 -6.02 1.67
CA ILE A 152 9.43 -6.01 2.33
C ILE A 152 9.62 -5.75 3.82
N PHE A 153 8.94 -4.74 4.33
CA PHE A 153 8.87 -4.42 5.76
C PHE A 153 7.55 -4.85 6.33
N VAL A 154 7.56 -5.43 7.52
CA VAL A 154 6.39 -5.65 8.36
C VAL A 154 6.57 -4.82 9.61
N ALA A 155 5.70 -3.85 9.81
CA ALA A 155 5.72 -2.97 10.97
C ALA A 155 4.38 -3.03 11.71
N GLN A 156 4.39 -2.60 12.97
CA GLN A 156 3.22 -2.62 13.84
C GLN A 156 3.07 -1.29 14.59
N LYS A 157 1.85 -0.82 14.71
CA LYS A 157 1.45 0.27 15.60
C LYS A 157 1.31 -0.27 17.02
N LYS A 158 1.90 0.43 17.99
CA LYS A 158 1.71 0.14 19.43
C LYS A 158 0.28 0.39 19.85
#